data_eea4fb0a423b4474277ddee4a4195a58
#
_entry.id   eea4fb0a423b4474277ddee4a4195a58
#
_cell.length_a   1.000
_cell.length_b   1.000
_cell.length_c   1.000
_cell.angle_alpha   90.00
_cell.angle_beta   90.00
_cell.angle_gamma   90.00
#
_symmetry.space_group_name_H-M   'P 1'
#
loop_
_entity.id
_entity.type
_entity.pdbx_description
1 polymer ?
#
loop_
_entity_poly.entity_id
_entity_poly.type
_entity_poly.pdbx_seq_one_letter_code
_entity_poly.pdbx_strand_id
1 'polypeptide(L)'
;DTEESKANETRGPDDETAETTQIETEVETEAESEAESTSEIETEGSTEAEKADPFVALDPSAGFTEEDLAAIDFSSRRLLIAADPAVIIDPEHVLSSYAGVYLMQYETESQAKYAYAYYYGKSEFVDVDTVISVADGDNSANAAAPMAADENPIAELNEAVAENPVKAAGAVAVIDTGVNDVANVTESVSMIGDNTADENGHGTKMAQLIAEQNPDVSILSIKALGADGTGDVSAVYAAIQYAIDKQVSVINLSMSAMGTAENAALTSIVNEAVAAGIA
;
A
#
# COMPACT_ATOMS: atom_id res chain seq x y z
N ASP A 1 -28.77 -56.87 26.79
CA ASP A 1 -27.72 -57.83 26.42
C ASP A 1 -26.52 -57.02 25.89
N THR A 2 -25.60 -56.64 26.74
CA THR A 2 -24.38 -57.41 27.16
C THR A 2 -23.50 -57.68 25.92
N GLU A 3 -22.26 -57.42 25.83
CA GLU A 3 -21.07 -57.36 26.70
C GLU A 3 -19.92 -56.71 25.90
N GLU A 4 -19.14 -55.82 26.46
CA GLU A 4 -17.81 -56.08 27.04
C GLU A 4 -16.81 -56.72 26.05
N SER A 5 -15.62 -56.23 25.80
CA SER A 5 -14.54 -56.19 26.73
C SER A 5 -13.19 -56.09 25.98
N LYS A 6 -12.29 -55.37 26.59
CA LYS A 6 -10.83 -55.53 26.84
C LYS A 6 -9.85 -55.16 25.74
N ALA A 7 -9.12 -54.10 25.93
CA ALA A 7 -7.82 -53.93 26.61
C ALA A 7 -6.78 -55.03 26.32
N ASN A 8 -5.65 -54.66 25.73
CA ASN A 8 -4.36 -55.08 26.25
C ASN A 8 -3.21 -54.15 25.83
N GLU A 9 -2.54 -53.73 26.85
CA GLU A 9 -1.19 -53.24 27.01
C GLU A 9 -0.16 -54.24 26.43
N THR A 10 1.00 -53.71 26.01
CA THR A 10 2.33 -53.98 26.58
C THR A 10 3.41 -53.36 25.71
N ARG A 11 4.11 -52.39 26.28
CA ARG A 11 5.53 -52.38 26.71
C ARG A 11 6.58 -52.45 25.60
N GLY A 12 7.45 -51.42 25.63
CA GLY A 12 8.78 -51.32 25.09
C GLY A 12 9.77 -52.36 25.68
N PRO A 13 11.08 -52.23 25.69
CA PRO A 13 11.89 -51.01 25.79
C PRO A 13 13.21 -51.07 24.95
N ASP A 14 14.06 -50.01 25.16
CA ASP A 14 15.54 -49.94 25.21
C ASP A 14 16.28 -50.06 23.85
N ASP A 15 17.36 -49.46 23.54
CA ASP A 15 18.40 -48.72 24.30
C ASP A 15 19.47 -48.26 23.31
N GLU A 16 20.23 -47.25 23.75
CA GLU A 16 21.64 -46.95 23.52
C GLU A 16 22.12 -46.32 22.21
N THR A 17 22.63 -45.23 22.42
CA THR A 17 23.96 -44.62 22.64
C THR A 17 24.57 -44.00 21.39
N ALA A 18 24.73 -42.71 21.49
CA ALA A 18 25.95 -41.94 21.63
C ALA A 18 26.96 -42.02 20.49
N GLU A 19 27.31 -40.88 19.91
CA GLU A 19 28.68 -40.38 20.06
C GLU A 19 28.81 -38.94 19.54
N THR A 20 29.29 -38.13 20.44
CA THR A 20 29.80 -36.80 20.35
C THR A 20 31.14 -36.82 19.59
N THR A 21 31.34 -35.88 18.68
CA THR A 21 32.72 -35.41 18.41
C THR A 21 32.73 -33.91 18.15
N GLN A 22 33.15 -33.18 19.17
CA GLN A 22 33.70 -31.84 19.08
C GLN A 22 35.12 -31.97 18.51
N ILE A 23 35.48 -31.05 17.65
CA ILE A 23 36.88 -30.64 17.48
C ILE A 23 36.90 -29.12 17.45
N GLU A 24 37.39 -28.56 18.56
CA GLU A 24 38.02 -27.25 18.67
C GLU A 24 39.45 -27.34 18.15
N THR A 25 39.95 -26.25 17.57
CA THR A 25 41.30 -25.68 17.77
C THR A 25 41.39 -24.42 16.94
N GLU A 26 41.41 -23.26 17.60
CA GLU A 26 42.55 -22.41 18.04
C GLU A 26 43.35 -21.84 16.87
N VAL A 27 43.18 -20.54 16.67
CA VAL A 27 44.01 -19.34 16.99
C VAL A 27 45.50 -19.48 16.61
N GLU A 28 45.95 -18.57 15.75
CA GLU A 28 47.09 -17.69 16.07
C GLU A 28 47.25 -16.56 15.05
N THR A 29 47.51 -15.40 15.58
CA THR A 29 47.90 -14.09 15.06
C THR A 29 49.37 -14.09 14.56
N GLU A 30 49.69 -13.19 13.63
CA GLU A 30 50.81 -12.21 13.60
C GLU A 30 50.94 -11.63 12.18
N ALA A 31 50.76 -10.38 11.96
CA ALA A 31 51.53 -9.16 12.05
C ALA A 31 52.62 -8.98 10.96
N GLU A 32 52.48 -7.83 10.31
CA GLU A 32 53.50 -6.98 9.67
C GLU A 32 54.28 -7.44 8.44
N SER A 33 54.16 -6.75 7.32
CA SER A 33 55.16 -5.76 6.86
C SER A 33 54.81 -5.13 5.51
N GLU A 34 55.13 -3.87 5.42
CA GLU A 34 55.07 -2.95 4.29
C GLU A 34 55.85 -3.44 3.05
N ALA A 35 55.32 -3.16 1.87
CA ALA A 35 56.13 -2.76 0.71
C ALA A 35 55.24 -2.11 -0.37
N GLU A 36 55.53 -0.88 -0.67
CA GLU A 36 55.10 -0.12 -1.85
C GLU A 36 55.36 -0.87 -3.15
N SER A 37 54.39 -0.90 -4.04
CA SER A 37 54.65 -1.00 -5.48
C SER A 37 53.52 -0.32 -6.24
N THR A 38 53.83 0.83 -6.76
CA THR A 38 53.11 1.56 -7.81
C THR A 38 52.99 0.68 -9.06
N SER A 39 51.76 0.40 -9.48
CA SER A 39 51.46 0.07 -10.87
C SER A 39 50.16 0.76 -11.27
N GLU A 40 50.32 1.69 -12.19
CA GLU A 40 49.26 2.33 -12.94
C GLU A 40 48.39 1.24 -13.59
N ILE A 41 47.13 1.18 -13.19
CA ILE A 41 46.09 0.48 -13.95
C ILE A 41 45.19 1.58 -14.54
N GLU A 42 45.34 1.74 -15.85
CA GLU A 42 44.38 2.49 -16.65
C GLU A 42 43.00 1.85 -16.45
N THR A 43 42.13 2.49 -15.67
CA THR A 43 40.70 2.22 -15.64
C THR A 43 40.07 2.96 -16.82
N GLU A 44 39.76 2.22 -17.87
CA GLU A 44 38.78 2.66 -18.83
C GLU A 44 37.47 2.87 -18.06
N GLY A 45 37.22 4.12 -17.69
CA GLY A 45 35.97 4.56 -17.11
C GLY A 45 34.93 4.58 -18.20
N SER A 46 34.06 3.57 -18.21
CA SER A 46 32.74 3.69 -18.76
C SER A 46 31.97 4.66 -17.87
N THR A 47 32.01 5.95 -18.20
CA THR A 47 31.09 6.93 -17.66
C THR A 47 29.74 6.69 -18.35
N GLU A 48 28.90 5.82 -17.76
CA GLU A 48 27.46 6.09 -17.83
C GLU A 48 27.30 7.50 -17.27
N ALA A 49 26.94 8.44 -18.13
CA ALA A 49 26.56 9.77 -17.70
C ALA A 49 25.33 9.55 -16.77
N GLU A 50 25.55 9.71 -15.47
CA GLU A 50 24.51 9.83 -14.47
C GLU A 50 23.54 10.87 -15.04
N LYS A 51 22.35 10.44 -15.46
CA LYS A 51 21.31 11.37 -15.88
C LYS A 51 21.08 12.27 -14.67
N ALA A 52 21.41 13.54 -14.83
CA ALA A 52 21.18 14.52 -13.78
C ALA A 52 19.70 14.44 -13.40
N ASP A 53 19.43 14.20 -12.11
CA ASP A 53 18.09 14.21 -11.56
C ASP A 53 17.41 15.52 -11.97
N PRO A 54 16.30 15.49 -12.72
CA PRO A 54 15.65 16.71 -13.24
C PRO A 54 15.22 17.66 -12.12
N PHE A 55 15.07 17.16 -10.88
CA PHE A 55 14.66 17.96 -9.73
C PHE A 55 15.81 18.68 -9.02
N VAL A 56 17.07 18.27 -9.20
CA VAL A 56 18.23 18.94 -8.56
C VAL A 56 18.39 20.41 -9.04
N ALA A 57 17.86 20.76 -10.19
CA ALA A 57 17.91 22.12 -10.74
C ALA A 57 16.65 22.95 -10.45
N LEU A 58 15.62 22.38 -9.83
CA LEU A 58 14.38 23.08 -9.52
C LEU A 58 14.52 23.76 -8.16
N ASP A 59 14.07 25.01 -8.08
CA ASP A 59 13.91 25.67 -6.79
C ASP A 59 12.67 25.09 -6.10
N PRO A 60 12.82 24.32 -5.00
CA PRO A 60 11.70 23.70 -4.33
C PRO A 60 10.76 24.71 -3.67
N SER A 61 11.23 25.96 -3.50
CA SER A 61 10.44 27.05 -2.94
C SER A 61 9.56 27.78 -3.99
N ALA A 62 9.56 27.37 -5.26
CA ALA A 62 8.72 27.96 -6.29
C ALA A 62 7.23 27.67 -6.04
N GLY A 63 6.61 28.43 -5.15
CA GLY A 63 5.21 28.28 -4.73
C GLY A 63 4.99 27.83 -3.29
N PHE A 64 6.08 27.45 -2.60
CA PHE A 64 6.09 27.10 -1.17
C PHE A 64 7.27 27.77 -0.47
N THR A 65 7.08 28.07 0.81
CA THR A 65 8.21 28.35 1.70
C THR A 65 8.84 27.04 2.16
N GLU A 66 10.08 27.10 2.65
CA GLU A 66 10.68 25.92 3.32
C GLU A 66 9.86 25.45 4.52
N GLU A 67 9.18 26.36 5.21
CA GLU A 67 8.32 26.07 6.35
C GLU A 67 7.06 25.29 5.90
N ASP A 68 6.44 25.64 4.77
CA ASP A 68 5.30 24.94 4.19
C ASP A 68 5.69 23.49 3.83
N LEU A 69 6.84 23.31 3.18
CA LEU A 69 7.33 21.99 2.81
C LEU A 69 7.83 21.17 4.01
N ALA A 70 8.31 21.81 5.07
CA ALA A 70 8.72 21.13 6.30
C ALA A 70 7.54 20.62 7.13
N ALA A 71 6.34 21.15 6.89
CA ALA A 71 5.11 20.70 7.53
C ALA A 71 4.52 19.43 6.88
N ILE A 72 5.00 19.04 5.71
CA ILE A 72 4.54 17.87 4.95
C ILE A 72 5.48 16.69 5.23
N ASP A 73 4.90 15.54 5.57
CA ASP A 73 5.64 14.31 5.78
C ASP A 73 5.86 13.59 4.43
N PHE A 74 7.10 13.56 3.95
CA PHE A 74 7.52 12.88 2.74
C PHE A 74 8.13 11.50 3.00
N SER A 75 7.95 10.93 4.17
CA SER A 75 8.59 9.65 4.56
C SER A 75 8.17 8.46 3.67
N SER A 76 6.96 8.49 3.11
CA SER A 76 6.52 7.50 2.14
C SER A 76 7.31 7.55 0.82
N ARG A 77 7.87 8.72 0.48
CA ARG A 77 8.54 9.00 -0.80
C ARG A 77 7.65 8.71 -2.02
N ARG A 78 6.33 8.67 -1.82
CA ARG A 78 5.33 8.40 -2.85
C ARG A 78 4.44 9.60 -3.01
N LEU A 79 4.10 9.90 -4.26
CA LEU A 79 3.16 10.95 -4.61
C LEU A 79 2.03 10.38 -5.46
N LEU A 80 0.82 10.82 -5.20
CA LEU A 80 -0.33 10.62 -6.05
C LEU A 80 -0.61 11.92 -6.80
N ILE A 81 -0.59 11.88 -8.13
CA ILE A 81 -0.65 13.06 -9.00
C ILE A 81 -1.72 12.88 -10.05
N ALA A 82 -2.66 13.82 -10.17
CA ALA A 82 -3.57 13.86 -11.31
C ALA A 82 -3.11 14.96 -12.28
N ALA A 83 -2.69 14.57 -13.49
CA ALA A 83 -2.13 15.49 -14.45
C ALA A 83 -2.31 15.02 -15.91
N ASP A 84 -2.24 15.97 -16.84
CA ASP A 84 -2.02 15.64 -18.25
C ASP A 84 -0.64 14.95 -18.42
N PRO A 85 -0.53 13.87 -19.20
CA PRO A 85 0.74 13.19 -19.44
C PRO A 85 1.90 14.10 -19.86
N ALA A 86 1.61 15.21 -20.51
CA ALA A 86 2.62 16.18 -20.92
C ALA A 86 3.25 16.96 -19.77
N VAL A 87 2.65 16.94 -18.59
CA VAL A 87 3.16 17.58 -17.37
C VAL A 87 4.16 16.68 -16.65
N ILE A 88 4.09 15.34 -16.85
CA ILE A 88 4.99 14.38 -16.21
C ILE A 88 6.39 14.48 -16.81
N ILE A 89 7.35 14.98 -16.02
CA ILE A 89 8.73 15.21 -16.46
C ILE A 89 9.70 14.09 -16.08
N ASP A 90 9.30 13.22 -15.19
CA ASP A 90 10.10 12.14 -14.60
C ASP A 90 9.37 10.77 -14.72
N PRO A 91 9.10 10.31 -15.95
CA PRO A 91 8.34 9.10 -16.20
C PRO A 91 9.00 7.84 -15.61
N GLU A 92 10.30 7.89 -15.30
CA GLU A 92 11.05 6.81 -14.65
C GLU A 92 10.61 6.55 -13.19
N HIS A 93 9.97 7.53 -12.53
CA HIS A 93 9.44 7.41 -11.18
C HIS A 93 7.97 6.94 -11.15
N VAL A 94 7.32 6.82 -12.31
CA VAL A 94 5.94 6.34 -12.38
C VAL A 94 5.90 4.84 -12.09
N LEU A 95 5.28 4.44 -10.98
CA LEU A 95 4.99 3.05 -10.67
C LEU A 95 3.85 2.53 -11.55
N SER A 96 2.77 3.31 -11.67
CA SER A 96 1.60 2.99 -12.45
C SER A 96 0.73 4.23 -12.68
N SER A 97 -0.23 4.12 -13.59
CA SER A 97 -1.20 5.17 -13.83
C SER A 97 -2.56 4.61 -14.24
N TYR A 98 -3.62 5.35 -13.91
CA TYR A 98 -5.00 5.07 -14.33
C TYR A 98 -5.74 6.40 -14.55
N ALA A 99 -6.40 6.53 -15.71
CA ALA A 99 -7.25 7.67 -16.06
C ALA A 99 -6.63 9.07 -15.83
N GLY A 100 -5.30 9.21 -16.02
CA GLY A 100 -4.58 10.49 -15.80
C GLY A 100 -4.09 10.69 -14.37
N VAL A 101 -4.28 9.71 -13.50
CA VAL A 101 -3.71 9.69 -12.14
C VAL A 101 -2.48 8.79 -12.13
N TYR A 102 -1.41 9.27 -11.55
CA TYR A 102 -0.10 8.63 -11.49
C TYR A 102 0.29 8.40 -10.04
N LEU A 103 0.67 7.16 -9.72
CA LEU A 103 1.37 6.84 -8.50
C LEU A 103 2.87 6.84 -8.79
N MET A 104 3.60 7.68 -8.08
CA MET A 104 5.02 7.89 -8.29
C MET A 104 5.81 7.50 -7.04
N GLN A 105 6.99 6.89 -7.24
CA GLN A 105 7.90 6.50 -6.17
C GLN A 105 9.25 7.13 -6.38
N TYR A 106 9.79 7.75 -5.35
CA TYR A 106 11.09 8.40 -5.33
C TYR A 106 12.08 7.66 -4.43
N GLU A 107 13.37 7.79 -4.71
CA GLU A 107 14.41 7.14 -3.93
C GLU A 107 14.64 7.84 -2.58
N THR A 108 14.43 9.15 -2.54
CA THR A 108 14.65 9.98 -1.36
C THR A 108 13.48 10.92 -1.09
N GLU A 109 13.32 11.32 0.19
CA GLU A 109 12.35 12.34 0.59
C GLU A 109 12.60 13.67 -0.10
N SER A 110 13.88 14.01 -0.36
CA SER A 110 14.24 15.25 -1.07
C SER A 110 13.71 15.25 -2.50
N GLN A 111 13.84 14.13 -3.23
CA GLN A 111 13.28 14.00 -4.57
C GLN A 111 11.75 14.12 -4.56
N ALA A 112 11.07 13.42 -3.65
CA ALA A 112 9.62 13.51 -3.50
C ALA A 112 9.18 14.97 -3.19
N LYS A 113 9.92 15.66 -2.32
CA LYS A 113 9.68 17.06 -1.96
C LYS A 113 9.80 18.01 -3.17
N TYR A 114 10.86 17.84 -3.97
CA TYR A 114 11.06 18.64 -5.19
C TYR A 114 9.98 18.36 -6.23
N ALA A 115 9.64 17.08 -6.42
CA ALA A 115 8.58 16.67 -7.33
C ALA A 115 7.22 17.24 -6.90
N TYR A 116 6.88 17.16 -5.63
CA TYR A 116 5.66 17.75 -5.07
C TYR A 116 5.58 19.26 -5.39
N ALA A 117 6.64 20.00 -5.09
CA ALA A 117 6.70 21.44 -5.38
C ALA A 117 6.61 21.76 -6.88
N TYR A 118 7.19 20.89 -7.74
CA TYR A 118 7.09 21.04 -9.19
C TYR A 118 5.68 20.82 -9.70
N TYR A 119 5.00 19.76 -9.25
CA TYR A 119 3.66 19.39 -9.71
C TYR A 119 2.57 20.27 -9.13
N TYR A 120 2.79 20.86 -7.97
CA TYR A 120 1.84 21.76 -7.34
C TYR A 120 1.49 22.94 -8.27
N GLY A 121 0.21 23.12 -8.52
CA GLY A 121 -0.29 24.15 -9.43
C GLY A 121 -0.09 23.88 -10.94
N LYS A 122 0.52 22.73 -11.29
CA LYS A 122 0.63 22.27 -12.68
C LYS A 122 -0.23 21.02 -12.94
N SER A 123 -0.56 20.30 -11.89
CA SER A 123 -1.47 19.17 -11.86
C SER A 123 -2.84 19.59 -11.34
N GLU A 124 -3.84 18.75 -11.52
CA GLU A 124 -5.15 18.91 -10.89
C GLU A 124 -5.03 18.77 -9.36
N PHE A 125 -4.30 17.76 -8.92
CA PHE A 125 -3.80 17.64 -7.56
C PHE A 125 -2.42 16.97 -7.52
N VAL A 126 -1.68 17.20 -6.46
CA VAL A 126 -0.52 16.41 -6.02
C VAL A 126 -0.61 16.25 -4.52
N ASP A 127 -0.55 15.01 -4.05
CA ASP A 127 -0.53 14.66 -2.63
C ASP A 127 0.57 13.67 -2.31
N VAL A 128 1.06 13.74 -1.09
CA VAL A 128 1.88 12.67 -0.53
C VAL A 128 0.98 11.49 -0.20
N ASP A 129 1.40 10.29 -0.56
CA ASP A 129 0.70 9.06 -0.24
C ASP A 129 0.87 8.75 1.26
N THR A 130 -0.09 9.21 2.05
CA THR A 130 -0.08 9.16 3.51
C THR A 130 -1.00 8.08 4.05
N VAL A 131 -0.80 7.70 5.31
CA VAL A 131 -1.52 6.61 5.97
C VAL A 131 -2.96 6.98 6.32
N ILE A 132 -3.87 6.04 6.10
CA ILE A 132 -5.27 6.04 6.51
C ILE A 132 -5.50 4.86 7.45
N SER A 133 -6.43 4.99 8.40
CA SER A 133 -6.77 3.90 9.32
C SER A 133 -8.28 3.75 9.51
N VAL A 134 -8.73 2.56 9.96
CA VAL A 134 -10.11 2.33 10.39
C VAL A 134 -10.51 3.33 11.47
N ALA A 135 -11.79 3.72 11.47
CA ALA A 135 -12.35 4.67 12.42
C ALA A 135 -12.73 4.02 13.76
N ASP A 136 -11.91 3.13 14.29
CA ASP A 136 -12.11 2.59 15.63
C ASP A 136 -11.70 3.60 16.69
N GLY A 137 -12.56 3.84 17.67
CA GLY A 137 -12.43 4.93 18.67
C GLY A 137 -11.25 4.83 19.65
N ASP A 138 -10.30 3.95 19.42
CA ASP A 138 -9.03 3.89 20.13
C ASP A 138 -7.89 4.24 19.16
N ASN A 139 -7.73 5.53 18.94
CA ASN A 139 -6.73 6.13 18.07
C ASN A 139 -5.32 6.11 18.70
N SER A 140 -5.01 5.07 19.49
CA SER A 140 -3.65 4.79 19.96
C SER A 140 -2.79 4.11 18.89
N ALA A 141 -3.22 4.15 17.63
CA ALA A 141 -2.41 3.67 16.51
C ALA A 141 -1.11 4.49 16.47
N ASN A 142 -0.13 3.94 17.10
CA ASN A 142 1.28 4.15 16.86
C ASN A 142 1.47 4.37 15.36
N ALA A 143 2.22 5.39 14.96
CA ALA A 143 2.42 5.75 13.57
C ALA A 143 2.54 4.48 12.70
N ALA A 144 1.48 4.19 11.96
CA ALA A 144 1.48 3.04 11.07
C ALA A 144 2.57 3.28 10.03
N ALA A 145 3.34 2.25 9.74
CA ALA A 145 4.31 2.34 8.67
C ALA A 145 3.55 2.52 7.34
N PRO A 146 4.02 3.35 6.42
CA PRO A 146 3.47 3.39 5.08
C PRO A 146 3.51 1.99 4.44
N MET A 147 2.63 1.75 3.47
CA MET A 147 2.56 0.49 2.73
C MET A 147 3.93 0.03 2.24
N ALA A 148 4.09 -1.27 2.09
CA ALA A 148 5.32 -1.84 1.56
C ALA A 148 5.65 -1.24 0.18
N ALA A 149 6.93 -1.01 -0.10
CA ALA A 149 7.36 -0.32 -1.33
C ALA A 149 6.99 -1.08 -2.63
N ASP A 150 6.63 -2.35 -2.52
CA ASP A 150 6.20 -3.22 -3.61
C ASP A 150 4.68 -3.22 -3.83
N GLU A 151 3.90 -2.63 -2.93
CA GLU A 151 2.46 -2.47 -3.12
C GLU A 151 2.14 -1.33 -4.09
N ASN A 152 1.29 -1.61 -5.07
CA ASN A 152 0.97 -0.68 -6.16
C ASN A 152 -0.54 -0.61 -6.42
N PRO A 153 -1.29 0.13 -5.60
CA PRO A 153 -2.75 0.18 -5.66
C PRO A 153 -3.33 0.58 -7.02
N ILE A 154 -2.64 1.42 -7.76
CA ILE A 154 -3.08 1.84 -9.10
C ILE A 154 -2.89 0.71 -10.14
N ALA A 155 -1.89 -0.16 -9.96
CA ALA A 155 -1.78 -1.37 -10.78
C ALA A 155 -2.87 -2.37 -10.44
N GLU A 156 -3.16 -2.60 -9.16
CA GLU A 156 -4.29 -3.44 -8.70
C GLU A 156 -5.63 -2.95 -9.26
N LEU A 157 -5.86 -1.63 -9.29
CA LEU A 157 -7.05 -1.04 -9.92
C LEU A 157 -7.14 -1.39 -11.41
N ASN A 158 -6.04 -1.25 -12.18
CA ASN A 158 -6.02 -1.59 -13.60
C ASN A 158 -6.40 -3.07 -13.83
N GLU A 159 -5.85 -3.96 -13.01
CA GLU A 159 -6.13 -5.39 -13.09
C GLU A 159 -7.58 -5.71 -12.71
N ALA A 160 -8.04 -5.20 -11.58
CA ALA A 160 -9.41 -5.41 -11.10
C ALA A 160 -10.47 -4.94 -12.10
N VAL A 161 -10.29 -3.77 -12.73
CA VAL A 161 -11.20 -3.26 -13.78
C VAL A 161 -11.18 -4.16 -15.02
N ALA A 162 -10.01 -4.65 -15.42
CA ALA A 162 -9.89 -5.54 -16.58
C ALA A 162 -10.52 -6.91 -16.34
N GLU A 163 -10.36 -7.47 -15.14
CA GLU A 163 -10.90 -8.79 -14.79
C GLU A 163 -12.40 -8.77 -14.53
N ASN A 164 -12.92 -7.68 -13.97
CA ASN A 164 -14.32 -7.56 -13.52
C ASN A 164 -15.07 -6.44 -14.25
N PRO A 165 -15.34 -6.55 -15.55
CA PRO A 165 -15.95 -5.46 -16.34
C PRO A 165 -17.45 -5.27 -16.08
N VAL A 166 -18.09 -6.19 -15.37
CA VAL A 166 -19.54 -6.14 -15.12
C VAL A 166 -19.85 -5.06 -14.07
N LYS A 167 -20.83 -4.21 -14.38
CA LYS A 167 -21.27 -3.15 -13.47
C LYS A 167 -22.04 -3.72 -12.27
N ALA A 168 -21.90 -3.08 -11.13
CA ALA A 168 -22.51 -3.46 -9.86
C ALA A 168 -23.59 -2.44 -9.42
N ALA A 169 -24.41 -1.97 -10.36
CA ALA A 169 -25.46 -0.99 -10.10
C ALA A 169 -26.42 -1.51 -9.02
N GLY A 170 -26.72 -0.67 -8.03
CA GLY A 170 -27.55 -1.02 -6.87
C GLY A 170 -26.78 -1.63 -5.70
N ALA A 171 -25.49 -1.97 -5.87
CA ALA A 171 -24.66 -2.48 -4.79
C ALA A 171 -24.17 -1.38 -3.85
N VAL A 172 -23.76 -1.78 -2.65
CA VAL A 172 -22.98 -0.99 -1.70
C VAL A 172 -21.53 -1.47 -1.76
N ALA A 173 -20.60 -0.57 -2.09
CA ALA A 173 -19.18 -0.85 -1.94
C ALA A 173 -18.79 -0.66 -0.47
N VAL A 174 -18.15 -1.66 0.12
CA VAL A 174 -17.52 -1.59 1.44
C VAL A 174 -16.01 -1.53 1.22
N ILE A 175 -15.45 -0.33 1.34
CA ILE A 175 -14.01 -0.08 1.21
C ILE A 175 -13.41 -0.11 2.61
N ASP A 176 -12.68 -1.20 2.91
CA ASP A 176 -12.25 -1.50 4.27
C ASP A 176 -11.12 -2.54 4.29
N THR A 177 -11.00 -3.33 5.36
CA THR A 177 -10.00 -4.39 5.56
C THR A 177 -10.28 -5.69 4.81
N GLY A 178 -11.31 -5.73 3.96
CA GLY A 178 -11.86 -6.93 3.32
C GLY A 178 -13.14 -7.41 4.00
N VAL A 179 -13.76 -8.47 3.49
CA VAL A 179 -14.99 -9.05 4.07
C VAL A 179 -14.95 -10.57 3.99
N ASN A 180 -15.19 -11.26 5.11
CA ASN A 180 -15.30 -12.71 5.20
C ASN A 180 -16.74 -13.15 5.51
N ASP A 181 -17.18 -14.23 4.87
CA ASP A 181 -18.37 -15.01 5.23
C ASP A 181 -19.69 -14.19 5.37
N VAL A 182 -19.84 -13.14 4.59
CA VAL A 182 -21.09 -12.39 4.47
C VAL A 182 -21.80 -12.77 3.17
N ALA A 183 -22.99 -13.37 3.28
CA ALA A 183 -23.72 -13.94 2.14
C ALA A 183 -24.11 -12.90 1.07
N ASN A 184 -24.18 -11.60 1.44
CA ASN A 184 -24.52 -10.50 0.56
C ASN A 184 -23.36 -10.04 -0.34
N VAL A 185 -22.14 -10.53 -0.08
CA VAL A 185 -20.96 -10.18 -0.90
C VAL A 185 -21.05 -10.91 -2.23
N THR A 186 -21.14 -10.15 -3.30
CA THR A 186 -21.22 -10.67 -4.67
C THR A 186 -19.91 -10.59 -5.43
N GLU A 187 -18.98 -9.77 -4.96
CA GLU A 187 -17.66 -9.57 -5.54
C GLU A 187 -16.70 -9.10 -4.46
N SER A 188 -15.45 -9.55 -4.51
CA SER A 188 -14.37 -9.12 -3.64
C SER A 188 -13.12 -8.83 -4.45
N VAL A 189 -12.52 -7.67 -4.22
CA VAL A 189 -11.24 -7.25 -4.84
C VAL A 189 -10.34 -6.63 -3.78
N SER A 190 -9.05 -6.56 -4.07
CA SER A 190 -8.07 -5.91 -3.20
C SER A 190 -7.28 -4.87 -3.99
N MET A 191 -6.97 -3.73 -3.35
CA MET A 191 -6.08 -2.68 -3.87
C MET A 191 -4.71 -2.71 -3.20
N ILE A 192 -4.47 -3.73 -2.36
CA ILE A 192 -3.24 -3.91 -1.58
C ILE A 192 -2.70 -5.35 -1.70
N GLY A 193 -2.64 -5.85 -2.94
CA GLY A 193 -2.18 -7.20 -3.27
C GLY A 193 -3.31 -8.21 -3.47
N ASP A 194 -2.96 -9.49 -3.63
CA ASP A 194 -3.88 -10.54 -4.10
C ASP A 194 -4.92 -11.01 -3.05
N ASN A 195 -4.68 -10.73 -1.76
CA ASN A 195 -5.50 -11.27 -0.67
C ASN A 195 -6.71 -10.38 -0.40
N THR A 196 -7.91 -10.85 -0.71
CA THR A 196 -9.18 -10.15 -0.44
C THR A 196 -9.77 -10.45 0.95
N ALA A 197 -9.19 -11.39 1.70
CA ALA A 197 -9.70 -11.80 3.01
C ALA A 197 -9.55 -10.68 4.05
N ASP A 198 -10.51 -10.59 4.95
CA ASP A 198 -10.47 -9.70 6.11
C ASP A 198 -9.67 -10.37 7.25
N GLU A 199 -8.46 -9.90 7.48
CA GLU A 199 -7.57 -10.38 8.56
C GLU A 199 -7.68 -9.52 9.83
N ASN A 200 -8.38 -8.38 9.75
CA ASN A 200 -8.64 -7.46 10.85
C ASN A 200 -10.00 -7.68 11.52
N GLY A 201 -11.03 -7.91 10.74
CA GLY A 201 -12.42 -8.10 11.18
C GLY A 201 -13.30 -6.85 11.11
N HIS A 202 -12.73 -5.66 10.86
CA HIS A 202 -13.49 -4.42 10.82
C HIS A 202 -14.41 -4.37 9.59
N GLY A 203 -13.91 -4.64 8.39
CA GLY A 203 -14.69 -4.61 7.16
C GLY A 203 -15.82 -5.67 7.16
N THR A 204 -15.55 -6.86 7.71
CA THR A 204 -16.58 -7.90 7.90
C THR A 204 -17.73 -7.39 8.77
N LYS A 205 -17.38 -6.71 9.88
CA LYS A 205 -18.39 -6.13 10.78
C LYS A 205 -19.22 -5.04 10.09
N MET A 206 -18.58 -4.18 9.28
CA MET A 206 -19.30 -3.15 8.52
C MET A 206 -20.27 -3.79 7.51
N ALA A 207 -19.83 -4.79 6.76
CA ALA A 207 -20.66 -5.51 5.81
C ALA A 207 -21.85 -6.22 6.49
N GLN A 208 -21.64 -6.84 7.65
CA GLN A 208 -22.71 -7.45 8.45
C GLN A 208 -23.76 -6.44 8.88
N LEU A 209 -23.36 -5.27 9.39
CA LEU A 209 -24.29 -4.21 9.79
C LEU A 209 -25.13 -3.69 8.62
N ILE A 210 -24.52 -3.58 7.43
CA ILE A 210 -25.22 -3.17 6.20
C ILE A 210 -26.24 -4.25 5.79
N ALA A 211 -25.85 -5.53 5.80
CA ALA A 211 -26.70 -6.65 5.45
C ALA A 211 -27.85 -6.84 6.44
N GLU A 212 -27.65 -6.59 7.72
CA GLU A 212 -28.70 -6.62 8.74
C GLU A 212 -29.79 -5.54 8.51
N GLN A 213 -29.41 -4.35 8.03
CA GLN A 213 -30.34 -3.27 7.72
C GLN A 213 -31.07 -3.49 6.39
N ASN A 214 -30.42 -4.14 5.43
CA ASN A 214 -30.98 -4.47 4.13
C ASN A 214 -30.56 -5.88 3.69
N PRO A 215 -31.32 -6.92 4.03
CA PRO A 215 -30.97 -8.30 3.72
C PRO A 215 -30.84 -8.63 2.23
N ASP A 216 -31.43 -7.84 1.36
CA ASP A 216 -31.42 -8.04 -0.10
C ASP A 216 -30.31 -7.21 -0.79
N VAL A 217 -29.49 -6.46 -0.05
CA VAL A 217 -28.44 -5.64 -0.62
C VAL A 217 -27.34 -6.50 -1.24
N SER A 218 -26.83 -6.11 -2.39
CA SER A 218 -25.56 -6.65 -2.91
C SER A 218 -24.39 -5.82 -2.36
N ILE A 219 -23.35 -6.48 -1.89
CA ILE A 219 -22.15 -5.87 -1.37
C ILE A 219 -20.97 -6.17 -2.31
N LEU A 220 -20.23 -5.12 -2.67
CA LEU A 220 -18.93 -5.18 -3.30
C LEU A 220 -17.88 -4.92 -2.22
N SER A 221 -17.10 -5.94 -1.87
CA SER A 221 -16.01 -5.81 -0.92
C SER A 221 -14.74 -5.33 -1.62
N ILE A 222 -14.18 -4.22 -1.18
CA ILE A 222 -12.94 -3.67 -1.72
C ILE A 222 -11.94 -3.50 -0.57
N LYS A 223 -10.93 -4.35 -0.54
CA LYS A 223 -9.88 -4.27 0.48
C LYS A 223 -8.89 -3.17 0.12
N ALA A 224 -8.82 -2.14 0.94
CA ALA A 224 -7.90 -1.02 0.84
C ALA A 224 -7.06 -0.85 2.11
N LEU A 225 -7.37 -1.62 3.18
CA LEU A 225 -6.69 -1.58 4.46
C LEU A 225 -6.18 -2.98 4.83
N GLY A 226 -4.99 -3.04 5.43
CA GLY A 226 -4.32 -4.26 5.85
C GLY A 226 -4.87 -4.86 7.13
N ALA A 227 -4.19 -5.92 7.62
CA ALA A 227 -4.54 -6.64 8.84
C ALA A 227 -4.45 -5.78 10.10
N ASP A 228 -3.63 -4.75 10.10
CA ASP A 228 -3.52 -3.75 11.17
C ASP A 228 -4.59 -2.65 11.11
N GLY A 229 -5.45 -2.66 10.07
CA GLY A 229 -6.49 -1.67 9.86
C GLY A 229 -5.96 -0.38 9.22
N THR A 230 -4.77 -0.41 8.63
CA THR A 230 -4.18 0.76 7.96
C THR A 230 -3.97 0.51 6.47
N GLY A 231 -3.84 1.58 5.71
CA GLY A 231 -3.53 1.61 4.28
C GLY A 231 -3.10 3.01 3.88
N ASP A 232 -2.79 3.20 2.61
CA ASP A 232 -2.39 4.51 2.11
C ASP A 232 -3.51 5.19 1.32
N VAL A 233 -3.40 6.50 1.14
CA VAL A 233 -4.34 7.31 0.34
C VAL A 233 -4.52 6.74 -1.06
N SER A 234 -3.44 6.26 -1.68
CA SER A 234 -3.49 5.67 -3.02
C SER A 234 -4.36 4.41 -3.09
N ALA A 235 -4.35 3.57 -2.05
CA ALA A 235 -5.20 2.38 -1.97
C ALA A 235 -6.69 2.75 -1.84
N VAL A 236 -7.00 3.74 -1.00
CA VAL A 236 -8.38 4.24 -0.85
C VAL A 236 -8.84 4.96 -2.12
N TYR A 237 -7.98 5.76 -2.74
CA TYR A 237 -8.25 6.38 -4.04
C TYR A 237 -8.61 5.32 -5.09
N ALA A 238 -7.77 4.30 -5.25
CA ALA A 238 -7.98 3.21 -6.20
C ALA A 238 -9.31 2.47 -5.92
N ALA A 239 -9.61 2.21 -4.65
CA ALA A 239 -10.84 1.56 -4.23
C ALA A 239 -12.10 2.38 -4.56
N ILE A 240 -12.07 3.70 -4.33
CA ILE A 240 -13.18 4.60 -4.68
C ILE A 240 -13.33 4.68 -6.21
N GLN A 241 -12.23 4.79 -6.95
CA GLN A 241 -12.25 4.79 -8.41
C GLN A 241 -12.86 3.50 -8.96
N TYR A 242 -12.47 2.35 -8.41
CA TYR A 242 -13.08 1.06 -8.78
C TYR A 242 -14.60 1.06 -8.54
N ALA A 243 -15.04 1.53 -7.39
CA ALA A 243 -16.46 1.63 -7.07
C ALA A 243 -17.23 2.55 -8.06
N ILE A 244 -16.60 3.66 -8.49
CA ILE A 244 -17.15 4.56 -9.54
C ILE A 244 -17.26 3.80 -10.86
N ASP A 245 -16.20 3.11 -11.29
CA ASP A 245 -16.20 2.34 -12.54
C ASP A 245 -17.22 1.21 -12.52
N LYS A 246 -17.45 0.60 -11.36
CA LYS A 246 -18.50 -0.40 -11.13
C LYS A 246 -19.90 0.20 -11.08
N GLN A 247 -20.02 1.52 -10.98
CA GLN A 247 -21.30 2.24 -10.89
C GLN A 247 -22.17 1.77 -9.70
N VAL A 248 -21.54 1.58 -8.54
CA VAL A 248 -22.26 1.27 -7.30
C VAL A 248 -23.21 2.39 -6.91
N SER A 249 -24.14 2.13 -6.02
CA SER A 249 -25.09 3.17 -5.56
C SER A 249 -24.62 3.88 -4.30
N VAL A 250 -23.84 3.20 -3.47
CA VAL A 250 -23.34 3.71 -2.18
C VAL A 250 -21.94 3.24 -1.97
N ILE A 251 -21.09 4.10 -1.40
CA ILE A 251 -19.77 3.75 -0.90
C ILE A 251 -19.75 3.94 0.61
N ASN A 252 -19.38 2.89 1.34
CA ASN A 252 -19.13 2.96 2.78
C ASN A 252 -17.63 3.12 3.04
N LEU A 253 -17.27 4.22 3.71
CA LEU A 253 -15.92 4.56 4.14
C LEU A 253 -15.90 4.70 5.67
N SER A 254 -15.59 3.62 6.39
CA SER A 254 -15.51 3.62 7.86
C SER A 254 -14.06 3.80 8.32
N MET A 255 -13.44 4.90 7.89
CA MET A 255 -12.02 5.19 8.10
C MET A 255 -11.76 6.68 8.31
N SER A 256 -10.57 7.04 8.75
CA SER A 256 -10.10 8.41 8.92
C SER A 256 -8.66 8.57 8.44
N ALA A 257 -8.38 9.69 7.80
CA ALA A 257 -7.03 10.07 7.45
C ALA A 257 -6.24 10.46 8.71
N MET A 258 -4.99 10.07 8.78
CA MET A 258 -4.09 10.48 9.83
C MET A 258 -3.57 11.88 9.50
N GLY A 259 -3.76 12.82 10.44
CA GLY A 259 -3.28 14.19 10.30
C GLY A 259 -4.38 15.24 10.15
N THR A 260 -3.98 16.51 10.04
CA THR A 260 -4.87 17.67 9.95
C THR A 260 -4.88 18.33 8.57
N ALA A 261 -4.05 17.86 7.64
CA ALA A 261 -3.97 18.41 6.30
C ALA A 261 -5.16 17.93 5.45
N GLU A 262 -5.71 18.83 4.66
CA GLU A 262 -6.68 18.49 3.62
C GLU A 262 -5.98 17.64 2.56
N ASN A 263 -6.57 16.49 2.22
CA ASN A 263 -6.07 15.62 1.16
C ASN A 263 -6.83 15.92 -0.13
N ALA A 264 -6.15 16.50 -1.11
CA ALA A 264 -6.76 16.94 -2.36
C ALA A 264 -7.15 15.75 -3.24
N ALA A 265 -6.39 14.64 -3.21
CA ALA A 265 -6.70 13.43 -3.96
C ALA A 265 -8.02 12.81 -3.46
N LEU A 266 -8.17 12.63 -2.15
CA LEU A 266 -9.41 12.11 -1.57
C LEU A 266 -10.58 13.05 -1.79
N THR A 267 -10.37 14.36 -1.66
CA THR A 267 -11.40 15.36 -1.95
C THR A 267 -11.85 15.27 -3.41
N SER A 268 -10.91 15.14 -4.36
CA SER A 268 -11.20 15.02 -5.79
C SER A 268 -12.02 13.76 -6.08
N ILE A 269 -11.57 12.59 -5.64
CA ILE A 269 -12.24 11.33 -5.97
C ILE A 269 -13.62 11.19 -5.30
N VAL A 270 -13.79 11.71 -4.08
CA VAL A 270 -15.11 11.73 -3.42
C VAL A 270 -16.08 12.65 -4.19
N ASN A 271 -15.61 13.82 -4.65
CA ASN A 271 -16.43 14.70 -5.46
C ASN A 271 -16.81 14.05 -6.80
N GLU A 272 -15.91 13.27 -7.41
CA GLU A 272 -16.20 12.50 -8.62
C GLU A 272 -17.29 11.44 -8.37
N ALA A 273 -17.19 10.68 -7.26
CA ALA A 273 -18.22 9.73 -6.87
C ALA A 273 -19.60 10.39 -6.68
N VAL A 274 -19.63 11.54 -6.00
CA VAL A 274 -20.86 12.32 -5.81
C VAL A 274 -21.41 12.84 -7.15
N ALA A 275 -20.54 13.32 -8.05
CA ALA A 275 -20.95 13.77 -9.39
C ALA A 275 -21.48 12.59 -10.25
N ALA A 276 -20.99 11.38 -10.04
CA ALA A 276 -21.51 10.16 -10.64
C ALA A 276 -22.85 9.68 -10.03
N GLY A 277 -23.36 10.36 -8.99
CA GLY A 277 -24.61 10.04 -8.31
C GLY A 277 -24.50 8.95 -7.26
N ILE A 278 -23.30 8.66 -6.77
CA ILE A 278 -23.00 7.69 -5.71
C ILE A 278 -23.10 8.41 -4.35
N ALA A 279 -23.76 7.80 -3.38
CA ALA A 279 -23.97 8.32 -2.04
C ALA A 279 -22.89 7.83 -1.07
#